data_21c7dc03829550d485f7cedfc48c26c9
#
_entry.id   21c7dc03829550d485f7cedfc48c26c9
#
_cell.length_a   1.000
_cell.length_b   1.000
_cell.length_c   1.000
_cell.angle_alpha   90.00
_cell.angle_beta   90.00
_cell.angle_gamma   90.00
#
_symmetry.space_group_name_H-M   'P 1'
#
loop_
_entity.id
_entity.type
_entity.pdbx_description
1 polymer ?
#
loop_
_entity_poly.entity_id
_entity_poly.type
_entity_poly.pdbx_seq_one_letter_code
_entity_poly.pdbx_strand_id
1 'polypeptide(L)'
;KPDLIVMTHDFYSLFELGEQQLQRYADSELAQAGFTALKYKSASVIFDDNTNFATTGERAYFLNTDYLSLVQHREAQWTMDSEKTPVNQDAVVIPMYWMGNLVTTQRSLQGILFDAA
;
A
#
# COMPACT_ATOMS: atom_id res chain seq x y z
N LYS A 1 13.57 5.18 -10.61
CA LYS A 1 14.18 4.66 -9.38
C LYS A 1 13.07 4.46 -8.37
N PRO A 2 12.94 3.28 -7.71
CA PRO A 2 11.96 3.06 -6.65
C PRO A 2 12.17 4.04 -5.48
N ASP A 3 11.09 4.51 -4.91
CA ASP A 3 11.04 5.40 -3.75
C ASP A 3 10.29 4.77 -2.57
N LEU A 4 9.51 3.73 -2.85
CA LEU A 4 8.78 2.95 -1.85
C LEU A 4 9.00 1.45 -2.06
N ILE A 5 9.25 0.73 -0.98
CA ILE A 5 9.36 -0.73 -0.97
C ILE A 5 8.30 -1.25 0.02
N VAL A 6 7.39 -2.07 -0.48
CA VAL A 6 6.37 -2.74 0.33
C VAL A 6 6.65 -4.22 0.32
N MET A 7 6.77 -4.83 1.48
CA MET A 7 7.12 -6.25 1.58
C MET A 7 6.25 -6.96 2.62
N THR A 8 6.22 -8.28 2.53
CA THR A 8 5.59 -9.13 3.54
C THR A 8 6.35 -9.03 4.86
N HIS A 9 5.69 -9.36 5.95
CA HIS A 9 6.25 -9.26 7.30
C HIS A 9 7.53 -10.10 7.45
N ASP A 10 7.58 -11.29 6.85
CA ASP A 10 8.74 -12.17 6.97
C ASP A 10 9.95 -11.63 6.21
N PHE A 11 9.76 -11.09 5.00
CA PHE A 11 10.83 -10.38 4.29
C PHE A 11 11.29 -9.13 5.02
N TYR A 12 10.37 -8.41 5.64
CA TYR A 12 10.71 -7.25 6.46
C TYR A 12 11.57 -7.64 7.66
N SER A 13 11.21 -8.72 8.36
CA SER A 13 11.97 -9.22 9.50
C SER A 13 13.38 -9.68 9.12
N LEU A 14 13.53 -10.37 7.98
CA LEU A 14 14.82 -10.74 7.44
C LEU A 14 15.67 -9.52 7.07
N PHE A 15 15.05 -8.50 6.46
CA PHE A 15 15.71 -7.26 6.12
C PHE A 15 16.15 -6.51 7.39
N GLU A 16 15.29 -6.45 8.40
CA GLU A 16 15.59 -5.84 9.69
C GLU A 16 16.76 -6.52 10.40
N LEU A 17 16.80 -7.85 10.40
CA LEU A 17 17.92 -8.61 10.97
C LEU A 17 19.25 -8.34 10.24
N GLY A 18 19.21 -8.20 8.93
CA GLY A 18 20.38 -7.84 8.12
C GLY A 18 20.89 -6.43 8.43
N GLU A 19 19.98 -5.47 8.60
CA GLU A 19 20.32 -4.08 8.92
C GLU A 19 20.80 -3.87 10.36
N GLN A 20 20.46 -4.77 11.29
CA GLN A 20 20.97 -4.71 12.66
C GLN A 20 22.49 -4.81 12.76
N GLN A 21 23.13 -5.47 11.81
CA GLN A 21 24.59 -5.59 11.71
C GLN A 21 25.24 -4.35 11.07
N LEU A 22 24.46 -3.59 10.28
CA LEU A 22 24.87 -2.38 9.61
C LEU A 22 24.04 -1.23 10.22
N GLN A 23 24.58 -0.21 10.77
CA GLN A 23 23.88 0.89 11.45
C GLN A 23 22.53 1.26 10.78
N ARG A 24 21.44 1.23 11.56
CA ARG A 24 20.08 1.57 11.09
C ARG A 24 19.97 3.05 10.77
N TYR A 25 19.58 3.36 9.57
CA TYR A 25 19.14 4.71 9.19
C TYR A 25 17.60 4.73 9.22
N ALA A 26 17.03 5.27 10.29
CA ALA A 26 15.58 5.48 10.39
C ALA A 26 15.19 6.80 9.71
N ASP A 27 14.04 6.79 9.03
CA ASP A 27 13.42 8.01 8.55
C ASP A 27 12.78 8.76 9.71
N SER A 28 13.24 9.99 9.96
CA SER A 28 12.78 10.80 11.10
C SER A 28 11.30 11.21 11.00
N GLU A 29 10.78 11.41 9.80
CA GLU A 29 9.38 11.81 9.61
C GLU A 29 8.40 10.66 9.88
N LEU A 30 8.70 9.46 9.36
CA LEU A 30 7.89 8.28 9.62
C LEU A 30 8.04 7.76 11.06
N ALA A 31 9.22 7.93 11.66
CA ALA A 31 9.44 7.61 13.07
C ALA A 31 8.63 8.52 14.01
N GLN A 32 8.45 9.79 13.67
CA GLN A 32 7.58 10.71 14.42
C GLN A 32 6.11 10.33 14.36
N ALA A 33 5.66 9.69 13.28
CA ALA A 33 4.32 9.15 13.14
C ALA A 33 4.10 7.81 13.89
N GLY A 34 5.11 7.29 14.58
CA GLY A 34 5.04 6.03 15.34
C GLY A 34 5.29 4.77 14.50
N PHE A 35 5.70 4.91 13.24
CA PHE A 35 6.08 3.79 12.40
C PHE A 35 7.58 3.55 12.46
N THR A 36 7.99 2.29 12.55
CA THR A 36 9.40 1.91 12.38
C THR A 36 9.75 2.02 10.91
N ALA A 37 10.44 3.08 10.51
CA ALA A 37 10.83 3.28 9.11
C ALA A 37 12.27 2.84 8.89
N LEU A 38 12.43 1.84 8.04
CA LEU A 38 13.72 1.43 7.50
C LEU A 38 13.90 2.06 6.11
N LYS A 39 15.14 2.35 5.74
CA LYS A 39 15.46 2.85 4.40
C LYS A 39 16.44 1.92 3.71
N TYR A 40 16.15 1.59 2.47
CA TYR A 40 17.10 0.97 1.57
C TYR A 40 17.49 1.94 0.47
N LYS A 41 18.76 2.40 0.50
CA LYS A 41 19.24 3.52 -0.33
C LYS A 41 18.41 4.78 -0.06
N SER A 42 17.51 5.15 -0.98
CA SER A 42 16.63 6.32 -0.82
C SER A 42 15.15 5.94 -0.74
N ALA A 43 14.84 4.64 -0.77
CA ALA A 43 13.48 4.13 -0.71
C ALA A 43 13.09 3.84 0.74
N SER A 44 11.88 4.24 1.12
CA SER A 44 11.28 3.86 2.40
C SER A 44 10.81 2.41 2.33
N VAL A 45 11.10 1.63 3.37
CA VAL A 45 10.71 0.23 3.46
C VAL A 45 9.59 0.10 4.48
N ILE A 46 8.47 -0.45 4.06
CA ILE A 46 7.31 -0.72 4.91
C ILE A 46 6.86 -2.17 4.73
N PHE A 47 6.15 -2.70 5.71
CA PHE A 47 5.53 -4.02 5.61
C PHE A 47 4.01 -3.91 5.54
N ASP A 48 3.37 -4.90 4.94
CA ASP A 48 1.92 -5.04 4.85
C ASP A 48 1.53 -6.47 5.24
N ASP A 49 0.69 -6.59 6.27
CA ASP A 49 0.16 -7.86 6.78
C ASP A 49 -1.12 -8.32 6.07
N ASN A 50 -1.48 -7.69 4.96
CA ASN A 50 -2.68 -8.08 4.25
C ASN A 50 -2.56 -9.53 3.74
N THR A 51 -3.49 -10.38 4.14
CA THR A 51 -3.54 -11.80 3.74
C THR A 51 -3.57 -12.00 2.23
N ASN A 52 -4.13 -11.06 1.46
CA ASN A 52 -4.10 -11.09 -0.01
C ASN A 52 -2.72 -10.79 -0.58
N PHE A 53 -1.86 -10.12 0.16
CA PHE A 53 -0.50 -9.81 -0.24
C PHE A 53 0.41 -11.03 -0.15
N ALA A 54 0.21 -11.86 0.87
CA ALA A 54 1.03 -13.03 1.19
C ALA A 54 0.48 -14.38 0.68
N THR A 55 -0.64 -14.41 -0.06
CA THR A 55 -1.34 -15.66 -0.44
C THR A 55 -0.53 -16.63 -1.32
N THR A 56 0.56 -16.20 -1.92
CA THR A 56 1.37 -17.00 -2.84
C THR A 56 2.88 -16.94 -2.56
N GLY A 57 3.25 -16.89 -1.30
CA GLY A 57 4.65 -16.79 -0.86
C GLY A 57 5.11 -15.37 -0.55
N GLU A 58 6.32 -15.29 -0.01
CA GLU A 58 6.92 -14.03 0.41
C GLU A 58 7.22 -13.10 -0.77
N ARG A 59 6.87 -11.84 -0.63
CA ARG A 59 7.01 -10.84 -1.72
C ARG A 59 7.50 -9.49 -1.23
N ALA A 60 8.24 -8.82 -2.09
CA ALA A 60 8.58 -7.41 -1.95
C ALA A 60 8.32 -6.67 -3.27
N TYR A 61 7.57 -5.60 -3.21
CA TYR A 61 7.29 -4.71 -4.33
C TYR A 61 8.15 -3.46 -4.23
N PHE A 62 8.90 -3.20 -5.27
CA PHE A 62 9.69 -1.98 -5.45
C PHE A 62 8.89 -1.02 -6.31
N LEU A 63 8.35 0.01 -5.70
CA LEU A 63 7.42 0.93 -6.33
C LEU A 63 8.09 2.27 -6.62
N ASN A 64 7.76 2.83 -7.78
CA ASN A 64 8.05 4.20 -8.11
C ASN A 64 6.72 4.96 -8.14
N THR A 65 6.48 5.76 -7.12
CA THR A 65 5.19 6.43 -6.89
C THR A 65 4.90 7.51 -7.92
N ASP A 66 5.90 8.07 -8.59
CA ASP A 66 5.72 9.06 -9.66
C ASP A 66 4.92 8.51 -10.86
N TYR A 67 4.94 7.18 -11.04
CA TYR A 67 4.26 6.48 -12.14
C TYR A 67 3.04 5.67 -11.69
N LEU A 68 2.63 5.85 -10.43
CA LEU A 68 1.40 5.28 -9.88
C LEU A 68 0.34 6.38 -9.77
N SER A 69 -0.84 6.14 -10.28
CA SER A 69 -1.94 7.09 -10.25
C SER A 69 -3.24 6.41 -9.84
N LEU A 70 -3.96 7.04 -8.93
CA LEU A 70 -5.31 6.65 -8.59
C LEU A 70 -6.27 7.34 -9.55
N VAL A 71 -6.86 6.58 -10.46
CA VAL A 71 -7.86 7.08 -11.41
C VAL A 71 -9.24 6.87 -10.82
N GLN A 72 -10.04 7.94 -10.77
CA GLN A 72 -11.39 7.92 -10.20
C GLN A 72 -12.41 8.29 -11.26
N HIS A 73 -13.59 7.69 -11.18
CA HIS A 73 -14.70 8.05 -12.05
C HIS A 73 -15.26 9.42 -11.64
N ARG A 74 -15.49 10.29 -12.61
CA ARG A 74 -15.90 11.68 -12.38
C ARG A 74 -17.22 11.81 -11.60
N GLU A 75 -18.17 10.92 -11.85
CA GLU A 75 -19.52 10.97 -11.26
C GLU A 75 -19.66 10.06 -10.02
N ALA A 76 -18.65 9.27 -9.69
CA ALA A 76 -18.66 8.34 -8.56
C ALA A 76 -17.46 8.53 -7.64
N GLN A 77 -17.15 9.79 -7.34
CA GLN A 77 -16.11 10.17 -6.41
C GLN A 77 -16.73 10.55 -5.06
N TRP A 78 -16.96 9.56 -4.20
CA TRP A 78 -17.60 9.75 -2.89
C TRP A 78 -18.95 10.50 -3.01
N THR A 79 -19.72 10.17 -4.06
CA THR A 79 -21.01 10.79 -4.30
C THR A 79 -22.05 10.13 -3.41
N MET A 80 -22.77 10.95 -2.65
CA MET A 80 -23.93 10.52 -1.87
C MET A 80 -25.18 10.60 -2.72
N ASP A 81 -25.98 9.53 -2.68
CA ASP A 81 -27.33 9.52 -3.27
C ASP A 81 -28.36 10.03 -2.26
N SER A 82 -29.59 10.26 -2.73
CA SER A 82 -30.69 10.66 -1.89
C SER A 82 -31.05 9.59 -0.85
N GLU A 83 -31.62 10.03 0.25
CA GLU A 83 -32.12 9.15 1.30
C GLU A 83 -33.15 8.15 0.73
N LYS A 84 -33.01 6.88 1.10
CA LYS A 84 -33.94 5.82 0.72
C LYS A 84 -34.48 5.14 1.98
N THR A 85 -35.80 5.05 2.06
CA THR A 85 -36.47 4.35 3.15
C THR A 85 -36.89 2.95 2.66
N PRO A 86 -36.36 1.86 3.24
CA PRO A 86 -36.81 0.50 2.91
C PRO A 86 -38.28 0.28 3.33
N VAL A 87 -39.02 -0.48 2.52
CA VAL A 87 -40.46 -0.72 2.74
C VAL A 87 -40.74 -1.54 4.03
N ASN A 88 -39.76 -2.30 4.50
CA ASN A 88 -39.94 -3.25 5.60
C ASN A 88 -39.23 -2.84 6.91
N GLN A 89 -38.62 -1.68 6.95
CA GLN A 89 -37.85 -1.22 8.11
C GLN A 89 -38.01 0.28 8.29
N ASP A 90 -38.14 0.71 9.54
CA ASP A 90 -38.07 2.14 9.91
C ASP A 90 -36.60 2.54 10.01
N ALA A 91 -35.95 2.67 8.86
CA ALA A 91 -34.53 3.03 8.74
C ALA A 91 -34.33 3.94 7.52
N VAL A 92 -33.35 4.80 7.59
CA VAL A 92 -32.91 5.64 6.47
C VAL A 92 -31.56 5.14 5.96
N VAL A 93 -31.47 4.88 4.67
CA VAL A 93 -30.25 4.43 3.99
C VAL A 93 -29.78 5.52 3.05
N ILE A 94 -28.54 5.95 3.23
CA ILE A 94 -27.87 6.91 2.34
C ILE A 94 -26.73 6.17 1.64
N PRO A 95 -26.89 5.76 0.36
CA PRO A 95 -25.83 5.10 -0.38
C PRO A 95 -24.70 6.09 -0.72
N MET A 96 -23.48 5.66 -0.55
CA MET A 96 -22.28 6.39 -0.99
C MET A 96 -21.53 5.56 -2.02
N TYR A 97 -21.21 6.18 -3.16
CA TYR A 97 -20.54 5.50 -4.27
C TYR A 97 -19.14 6.04 -4.48
N TRP A 98 -18.21 5.09 -4.66
CA TRP A 98 -16.87 5.39 -5.11
C TRP A 98 -16.45 4.37 -6.17
N MET A 99 -15.91 4.85 -7.27
CA MET A 99 -15.35 4.02 -8.34
C MET A 99 -13.97 4.53 -8.70
N GLY A 100 -12.99 3.69 -8.59
CA GLY A 100 -11.61 4.03 -8.96
C GLY A 100 -10.76 2.80 -9.17
N ASN A 101 -9.58 3.02 -9.73
CA ASN A 101 -8.58 1.99 -9.91
C ASN A 101 -7.18 2.58 -9.80
N LEU A 102 -6.24 1.77 -9.31
CA LEU A 102 -4.82 2.11 -9.30
C LEU A 102 -4.20 1.73 -10.64
N VAL A 103 -3.56 2.68 -11.29
CA VAL A 103 -2.96 2.51 -12.62
C VAL A 103 -1.48 2.84 -12.56
N THR A 104 -0.67 2.03 -13.23
CA THR A 104 0.73 2.34 -13.47
C THR A 104 0.93 2.77 -14.93
N THR A 105 1.54 3.93 -15.12
CA THR A 105 1.83 4.46 -16.45
C THR A 105 3.10 3.85 -17.05
N GLN A 106 4.03 3.38 -16.21
CA GLN A 106 5.27 2.77 -16.68
C GLN A 106 5.66 1.56 -15.81
N ARG A 107 5.31 0.38 -16.29
CA ARG A 107 5.55 -0.89 -15.59
C ARG A 107 7.04 -1.23 -15.43
N SER A 108 7.88 -0.85 -16.40
CA SER A 108 9.32 -1.15 -16.39
C SER A 108 10.10 -0.48 -15.24
N LEU A 109 9.51 0.52 -14.57
CA LEU A 109 10.12 1.18 -13.42
C LEU A 109 9.67 0.60 -12.08
N GLN A 110 8.80 -0.39 -12.11
CA GLN A 110 8.36 -1.16 -10.95
C GLN A 110 9.12 -2.48 -10.89
N GLY A 111 9.35 -2.99 -9.71
CA GLY A 111 10.01 -4.28 -9.52
C GLY A 111 9.25 -5.15 -8.53
N ILE A 112 9.42 -6.46 -8.67
CA ILE A 112 8.93 -7.44 -7.70
C ILE A 112 10.05 -8.44 -7.40
N LEU A 113 10.23 -8.72 -6.13
CA LEU A 113 11.01 -9.84 -5.62
C LEU A 113 10.03 -10.83 -4.99
N PHE A 114 10.14 -12.09 -5.33
CA PHE A 114 9.31 -13.15 -4.76
C PHE A 114 10.17 -14.38 -4.47
N ASP A 115 9.82 -15.09 -3.44
CA ASP A 115 10.36 -16.41 -3.17
C ASP A 115 9.60 -17.43 -4.02
N ALA A 116 10.32 -18.14 -4.87
CA ALA A 116 9.80 -19.20 -5.74
C ALA A 116 10.04 -20.57 -5.06
N ALA A 117 9.49 -20.73 -3.83
CA ALA A 117 9.54 -22.02 -3.15
C ALA A 117 8.61 -23.06 -3.80
#